data_6729ee234d8b4609cbd6f397f6aab2b5
#
_entry.id   6729ee234d8b4609cbd6f397f6aab2b5
#
_cell.length_a   1.000
_cell.length_b   1.000
_cell.length_c   1.000
_cell.angle_alpha   90.00
_cell.angle_beta   90.00
_cell.angle_gamma   90.00
#
_symmetry.space_group_name_H-M   'P 1'
#
loop_
_entity.id
_entity.type
_entity.pdbx_description
1 polymer ?
#
loop_
_entity_poly.entity_id
_entity_poly.type
_entity_poly.pdbx_seq_one_letter_code
_entity_poly.pdbx_strand_id
1 'polypeptide(L)'
;MLNRVILMGRLTADPELRKTASDLSVTSFTLAVDRNYGKGADRQTDFINCVAWRQTAEFISRYFSKGRLMAVEGSIQVRNYTNKNDNKRQAVEVLVSQAYFAGDNSQKQGPAADTKNYPPITYSSGAPEDFTEVPEEEGDLPF
;
A
#
# COMPACT_ATOMS: atom_id res chain seq x y z
N MET A 1 13.41 18.71 10.53
CA MET A 1 13.85 17.78 9.47
C MET A 1 12.66 16.93 9.06
N LEU A 2 12.52 16.63 7.76
CA LEU A 2 11.45 15.78 7.23
C LEU A 2 12.06 14.52 6.63
N ASN A 3 11.54 13.33 7.03
CA ASN A 3 11.90 12.04 6.47
C ASN A 3 10.62 11.20 6.38
N ARG A 4 9.99 11.22 5.22
CA ARG A 4 8.73 10.54 4.94
C ARG A 4 8.78 9.88 3.57
N VAL A 5 8.36 8.64 3.50
CA VAL A 5 8.27 7.84 2.29
C VAL A 5 6.88 7.26 2.18
N ILE A 6 6.30 7.35 0.99
CA ILE A 6 5.05 6.71 0.63
C ILE A 6 5.31 5.89 -0.63
N LEU A 7 5.08 4.59 -0.56
CA LEU A 7 5.31 3.65 -1.65
C LEU A 7 4.07 2.81 -1.89
N MET A 8 3.80 2.51 -3.15
CA MET A 8 2.83 1.51 -3.54
C MET A 8 3.50 0.49 -4.45
N GLY A 9 3.39 -0.78 -4.11
CA GLY A 9 4.05 -1.85 -4.85
C GLY A 9 3.52 -3.22 -4.50
N ARG A 10 4.05 -4.25 -5.15
CA ARG A 10 3.69 -5.64 -4.91
C ARG A 10 4.72 -6.34 -4.04
N LEU A 11 4.24 -7.17 -3.12
CA LEU A 11 5.11 -8.05 -2.33
C LEU A 11 5.79 -9.09 -3.22
N THR A 12 7.10 -9.22 -3.08
CA THR A 12 7.91 -10.19 -3.84
C THR A 12 7.88 -11.59 -3.23
N ALA A 13 7.58 -11.68 -1.94
CA ALA A 13 7.46 -12.92 -1.17
C ALA A 13 6.45 -12.75 -0.04
N ASP A 14 6.03 -13.85 0.59
CA ASP A 14 5.19 -13.80 1.78
C ASP A 14 5.98 -13.17 2.95
N PRO A 15 5.39 -12.18 3.66
CA PRO A 15 6.05 -11.56 4.79
C PRO A 15 6.07 -12.50 6.00
N GLU A 16 7.26 -12.88 6.44
CA GLU A 16 7.44 -13.73 7.60
C GLU A 16 7.49 -12.90 8.89
N LEU A 17 6.62 -13.23 9.83
CA LEU A 17 6.66 -12.65 11.18
C LEU A 17 7.74 -13.35 12.01
N ARG A 18 8.64 -12.56 12.57
CA ARG A 18 9.69 -13.04 13.49
C ARG A 18 9.57 -12.30 14.82
N LYS A 19 10.07 -12.93 15.87
CA LYS A 19 10.21 -12.33 17.18
C LYS A 19 11.68 -12.05 17.47
N THR A 20 11.96 -10.86 17.99
CA THR A 20 13.31 -10.52 18.48
C THR A 20 13.55 -11.12 19.85
N ALA A 21 14.80 -11.07 20.34
CA ALA A 21 15.15 -11.49 21.69
C ALA A 21 14.35 -10.76 22.79
N SER A 22 13.88 -9.53 22.50
CA SER A 22 13.02 -8.72 23.36
C SER A 22 11.52 -8.99 23.17
N ASP A 23 11.15 -10.09 22.49
CA ASP A 23 9.76 -10.49 22.17
C ASP A 23 8.98 -9.45 21.32
N LEU A 24 9.69 -8.65 20.54
CA LEU A 24 9.08 -7.71 19.61
C LEU A 24 8.82 -8.36 18.26
N SER A 25 7.60 -8.22 17.75
CA SER A 25 7.24 -8.66 16.41
C SER A 25 7.94 -7.79 15.35
N VAL A 26 8.58 -8.43 14.38
CA VAL A 26 9.24 -7.77 13.24
C VAL A 26 8.99 -8.59 11.97
N THR A 27 8.81 -7.91 10.86
CA THR A 27 8.79 -8.52 9.53
C THR A 27 9.62 -7.69 8.56
N SER A 28 10.41 -8.37 7.74
CA SER A 28 11.16 -7.77 6.63
C SER A 28 10.58 -8.29 5.32
N PHE A 29 10.34 -7.40 4.39
CA PHE A 29 9.79 -7.74 3.09
C PHE A 29 10.31 -6.80 2.02
N THR A 30 10.17 -7.19 0.75
CA THR A 30 10.58 -6.38 -0.39
C THR A 30 9.37 -6.02 -1.23
N LEU A 31 9.23 -4.74 -1.56
CA LEU A 31 8.23 -4.23 -2.48
C LEU A 31 8.83 -4.05 -3.87
N ALA A 32 8.17 -4.61 -4.86
CA ALA A 32 8.42 -4.32 -6.27
C ALA A 32 7.58 -3.11 -6.66
N VAL A 33 8.26 -2.00 -6.94
CA VAL A 33 7.66 -0.72 -7.31
C VAL A 33 8.04 -0.40 -8.74
N ASP A 34 7.07 -0.37 -9.62
CA ASP A 34 7.30 -0.04 -11.02
C ASP A 34 7.54 1.46 -11.16
N ARG A 35 8.56 1.82 -11.96
CA ARG A 35 8.81 3.22 -12.29
C ARG A 35 7.76 3.69 -13.28
N ASN A 36 7.33 4.94 -13.16
CA ASN A 36 6.43 5.56 -14.13
C ASN A 36 7.20 5.86 -15.43
N TYR A 37 6.70 5.35 -16.56
CA TYR A 37 7.34 5.55 -17.87
C TYR A 37 6.50 6.36 -18.82
N GLY A 38 7.22 7.13 -19.68
CA GLY A 38 6.67 7.62 -20.92
C GLY A 38 6.43 6.48 -21.92
N LYS A 39 5.55 6.69 -22.90
CA LYS A 39 5.28 5.72 -23.98
C LYS A 39 6.57 5.29 -24.67
N GLY A 40 6.87 3.99 -24.70
CA GLY A 40 7.97 3.40 -25.46
C GLY A 40 9.26 3.10 -24.68
N ALA A 41 9.31 3.33 -23.37
CA ALA A 41 10.46 2.94 -22.55
C ALA A 41 10.29 1.53 -21.96
N ASP A 42 11.41 0.83 -21.77
CA ASP A 42 11.44 -0.47 -21.11
C ASP A 42 10.96 -0.35 -19.65
N ARG A 43 10.10 -1.26 -19.23
CA ARG A 43 9.63 -1.31 -17.83
C ARG A 43 10.80 -1.66 -16.92
N GLN A 44 11.05 -0.82 -15.93
CA GLN A 44 11.99 -1.11 -14.85
C GLN A 44 11.24 -1.15 -13.52
N THR A 45 11.61 -2.03 -12.67
CA THR A 45 11.02 -2.20 -11.35
C THR A 45 12.09 -2.02 -10.29
N ASP A 46 11.82 -1.20 -9.30
CA ASP A 46 12.71 -1.04 -8.15
C ASP A 46 12.26 -2.00 -7.03
N PHE A 47 13.24 -2.73 -6.47
CA PHE A 47 13.02 -3.62 -5.34
C PHE A 47 13.46 -2.92 -4.07
N ILE A 48 12.49 -2.53 -3.24
CA ILE A 48 12.72 -1.70 -2.06
C ILE A 48 12.53 -2.54 -0.81
N ASN A 49 13.56 -2.62 0.02
CA ASN A 49 13.52 -3.33 1.30
C ASN A 49 12.76 -2.52 2.34
N CYS A 50 11.81 -3.17 2.97
CA CYS A 50 10.95 -2.59 4.00
C CYS A 50 11.03 -3.44 5.27
N VAL A 51 10.94 -2.76 6.41
CA VAL A 51 10.91 -3.39 7.74
C VAL A 51 9.73 -2.81 8.52
N ALA A 52 8.93 -3.67 9.12
CA ALA A 52 7.83 -3.27 9.99
C ALA A 52 8.01 -3.91 11.37
N TRP A 53 7.55 -3.21 12.40
CA TRP A 53 7.66 -3.61 13.79
C TRP A 53 6.31 -3.69 14.50
N ARG A 54 6.23 -4.50 15.54
CA ARG A 54 5.09 -4.60 16.46
C ARG A 54 3.78 -4.88 15.74
N GLN A 55 2.74 -4.10 15.99
CA GLN A 55 1.41 -4.27 15.41
C GLN A 55 1.40 -4.17 13.89
N THR A 56 2.22 -3.28 13.30
CA THR A 56 2.33 -3.14 11.85
C THR A 56 2.91 -4.42 11.21
N ALA A 57 3.91 -5.03 11.85
CA ALA A 57 4.47 -6.31 11.41
C ALA A 57 3.42 -7.43 11.43
N GLU A 58 2.66 -7.53 12.52
CA GLU A 58 1.59 -8.52 12.69
C GLU A 58 0.48 -8.31 11.67
N PHE A 59 0.09 -7.07 11.43
CA PHE A 59 -0.91 -6.72 10.43
C PHE A 59 -0.47 -7.13 9.02
N ILE A 60 0.75 -6.78 8.63
CA ILE A 60 1.29 -7.11 7.30
C ILE A 60 1.37 -8.62 7.11
N SER A 61 1.93 -9.35 8.08
CA SER A 61 2.08 -10.81 8.00
C SER A 61 0.75 -11.55 7.94
N ARG A 62 -0.30 -11.01 8.57
CA ARG A 62 -1.62 -11.63 8.62
C ARG A 62 -2.43 -11.41 7.34
N TYR A 63 -2.36 -10.22 6.77
CA TYR A 63 -3.29 -9.80 5.72
C TYR A 63 -2.68 -9.69 4.32
N PHE A 64 -1.36 -9.74 4.20
CA PHE A 64 -0.68 -9.62 2.93
C PHE A 64 0.11 -10.88 2.58
N SER A 65 0.13 -11.20 1.28
CA SER A 65 0.83 -12.35 0.72
C SER A 65 1.59 -11.95 -0.53
N LYS A 66 2.48 -12.83 -1.01
CA LYS A 66 3.23 -12.65 -2.25
C LYS A 66 2.34 -12.19 -3.41
N GLY A 67 2.80 -11.17 -4.14
CA GLY A 67 2.14 -10.62 -5.32
C GLY A 67 1.01 -9.62 -5.02
N ARG A 68 0.57 -9.51 -3.76
CA ARG A 68 -0.48 -8.56 -3.38
C ARG A 68 0.02 -7.13 -3.45
N LEU A 69 -0.81 -6.25 -4.01
CA LEU A 69 -0.55 -4.81 -4.04
C LEU A 69 -0.82 -4.21 -2.66
N MET A 70 0.11 -3.41 -2.17
CA MET A 70 -0.03 -2.68 -0.91
C MET A 70 0.58 -1.29 -1.01
N ALA A 71 0.07 -0.37 -0.20
CA ALA A 71 0.69 0.92 0.02
C ALA A 71 1.29 0.96 1.42
N VAL A 72 2.46 1.54 1.55
CA VAL A 72 3.15 1.72 2.83
C VAL A 72 3.57 3.17 3.01
N GLU A 73 3.52 3.60 4.25
CA GLU A 73 4.01 4.89 4.70
C GLU A 73 5.07 4.65 5.78
N GLY A 74 6.17 5.39 5.71
CA GLY A 74 7.26 5.25 6.66
C GLY A 74 8.37 6.27 6.49
N SER A 75 9.56 5.91 6.90
CA SER A 75 10.77 6.73 6.78
C SER A 75 11.93 5.90 6.26
N ILE A 76 12.87 6.55 5.57
CA ILE A 76 14.11 5.90 5.13
C ILE A 76 15.05 5.78 6.32
N GLN A 77 15.63 4.60 6.51
CA GLN A 77 16.72 4.35 7.43
C GLN A 77 17.91 3.75 6.72
N VAL A 78 19.10 4.17 7.14
CA VAL A 78 20.36 3.63 6.67
C VAL A 78 21.00 2.85 7.80
N ARG A 79 21.22 1.56 7.59
CA ARG A 79 21.89 0.68 8.55
C ARG A 79 23.25 0.29 8.03
N ASN A 80 24.28 0.59 8.81
CA ASN A 80 25.64 0.13 8.53
C ASN A 80 25.83 -1.30 9.05
N TYR A 81 26.34 -2.19 8.22
CA TYR A 81 26.70 -3.53 8.63
C TYR A 81 28.04 -3.95 8.02
N THR A 82 28.72 -4.86 8.69
CA THR A 82 29.96 -5.44 8.20
C THR A 82 29.65 -6.80 7.57
N ASN A 83 30.07 -6.98 6.32
CA ASN A 83 29.91 -8.25 5.62
C ASN A 83 30.94 -9.27 6.16
N LYS A 84 30.73 -10.57 5.85
CA LYS A 84 31.62 -11.68 6.23
C LYS A 84 33.09 -11.49 5.81
N ASN A 85 33.35 -10.56 4.89
CA ASN A 85 34.68 -10.20 4.39
C ASN A 85 35.23 -8.90 5.02
N ASP A 86 34.78 -8.50 6.21
CA ASP A 86 35.15 -7.26 6.92
C ASP A 86 34.93 -5.94 6.15
N ASN A 87 34.15 -5.98 5.07
CA ASN A 87 33.79 -4.77 4.33
C ASN A 87 32.55 -4.10 4.95
N LYS A 88 32.69 -2.82 5.29
CA LYS A 88 31.58 -1.97 5.74
C LYS A 88 30.63 -1.74 4.58
N ARG A 89 29.37 -2.10 4.75
CA ARG A 89 28.29 -1.87 3.78
C ARG A 89 27.14 -1.12 4.44
N GLN A 90 26.36 -0.45 3.60
CA GLN A 90 25.15 0.24 4.01
C GLN A 90 23.94 -0.46 3.38
N ALA A 91 22.95 -0.73 4.20
CA ALA A 91 21.62 -1.15 3.76
C ALA A 91 20.67 0.04 3.91
N VAL A 92 19.99 0.41 2.83
CA VAL A 92 18.93 1.41 2.83
C VAL A 92 17.61 0.65 2.93
N GLU A 93 16.85 0.94 3.96
CA GLU A 93 15.59 0.26 4.28
C GLU A 93 14.49 1.30 4.56
N VAL A 94 13.25 0.97 4.25
CA VAL A 94 12.10 1.77 4.64
C VAL A 94 11.52 1.20 5.93
N LEU A 95 11.58 1.99 7.01
CA LEU A 95 10.89 1.67 8.25
C LEU A 95 9.42 2.03 8.12
N VAL A 96 8.57 1.00 8.01
CA VAL A 96 7.14 1.15 7.76
C VAL A 96 6.41 1.48 9.06
N SER A 97 5.70 2.60 9.06
CA SER A 97 4.81 3.01 10.17
C SER A 97 3.37 2.58 9.94
N GLN A 98 2.89 2.62 8.70
CA GLN A 98 1.53 2.27 8.31
C GLN A 98 1.52 1.46 7.01
N ALA A 99 0.58 0.51 6.91
CA ALA A 99 0.34 -0.27 5.70
C ALA A 99 -1.15 -0.23 5.34
N TYR A 100 -1.44 -0.12 4.05
CA TYR A 100 -2.79 0.02 3.53
C TYR A 100 -3.04 -0.99 2.42
N PHE A 101 -4.26 -1.47 2.33
CA PHE A 101 -4.70 -2.24 1.19
C PHE A 101 -4.77 -1.33 -0.04
N ALA A 102 -4.11 -1.75 -1.12
CA ALA A 102 -4.13 -1.06 -2.40
C ALA A 102 -4.56 -2.07 -3.47
N GLY A 103 -5.56 -1.74 -4.28
CA GLY A 103 -6.11 -2.62 -5.30
C GLY A 103 -7.31 -3.46 -4.84
N ASP A 104 -7.96 -4.07 -5.83
CA ASP A 104 -9.18 -4.86 -5.64
C ASP A 104 -8.98 -6.01 -4.66
N ASN A 105 -9.96 -6.17 -3.79
CA ASN A 105 -10.18 -7.38 -3.00
C ASN A 105 -10.59 -8.54 -3.93
N SER A 106 -9.73 -8.97 -4.84
CA SER A 106 -9.88 -10.29 -5.41
C SER A 106 -9.52 -11.30 -4.32
N GLN A 107 -10.38 -11.39 -3.31
CA GLN A 107 -10.51 -12.63 -2.58
C GLN A 107 -10.68 -13.71 -3.64
N LYS A 108 -9.79 -14.71 -3.65
CA LYS A 108 -10.12 -15.99 -4.24
C LYS A 108 -11.52 -16.32 -3.76
N GLN A 109 -12.50 -16.24 -4.63
CA GLN A 109 -13.81 -16.81 -4.39
C GLN A 109 -13.57 -18.27 -4.03
N GLY A 110 -13.74 -18.60 -2.76
CA GLY A 110 -14.07 -19.96 -2.39
C GLY A 110 -15.33 -20.36 -3.15
N PRO A 111 -15.63 -21.67 -3.30
CA PRO A 111 -16.71 -22.16 -4.14
C PRO A 111 -18.00 -21.40 -3.83
N ALA A 112 -18.65 -20.96 -4.90
CA ALA A 112 -19.83 -20.14 -4.91
C ALA A 112 -20.87 -20.65 -3.89
N ALA A 113 -21.10 -19.92 -2.82
CA ALA A 113 -22.30 -20.06 -2.04
C ALA A 113 -23.39 -19.26 -2.76
N ASP A 114 -24.47 -19.98 -3.07
CA ASP A 114 -25.70 -19.56 -3.72
C ASP A 114 -26.02 -18.06 -3.64
N THR A 115 -25.98 -17.42 -4.78
CA THR A 115 -26.60 -16.11 -5.01
C THR A 115 -28.10 -16.25 -4.90
N LYS A 116 -28.65 -16.16 -3.70
CA LYS A 116 -30.07 -15.90 -3.54
C LYS A 116 -30.32 -14.43 -3.91
N ASN A 117 -30.87 -14.29 -5.11
CA ASN A 117 -31.84 -13.29 -5.55
C ASN A 117 -31.85 -11.95 -4.79
N TYR A 118 -30.91 -11.07 -5.11
CA TYR A 118 -31.13 -9.64 -4.91
C TYR A 118 -31.72 -9.07 -6.20
N PRO A 119 -32.86 -8.35 -6.14
CA PRO A 119 -33.39 -7.70 -7.33
C PRO A 119 -32.37 -6.69 -7.86
N PRO A 120 -32.23 -6.54 -9.18
CA PRO A 120 -31.31 -5.57 -9.75
C PRO A 120 -31.67 -4.17 -9.26
N ILE A 121 -30.68 -3.46 -8.70
CA ILE A 121 -30.82 -2.06 -8.34
C ILE A 121 -30.92 -1.29 -9.67
N THR A 122 -32.14 -0.93 -10.04
CA THR A 122 -32.37 -0.07 -11.19
C THR A 122 -32.01 1.34 -10.76
N TYR A 123 -30.88 1.85 -11.23
CA TYR A 123 -30.62 3.28 -11.17
C TYR A 123 -31.63 3.96 -12.10
N SER A 124 -32.61 4.63 -11.53
CA SER A 124 -33.42 5.57 -12.27
C SER A 124 -32.49 6.70 -12.72
N SER A 125 -32.23 6.77 -14.02
CA SER A 125 -31.64 7.96 -14.61
C SER A 125 -32.67 9.08 -14.44
N GLY A 126 -32.46 9.93 -13.42
CA GLY A 126 -33.23 11.15 -13.26
C GLY A 126 -33.15 11.94 -14.55
N ALA A 127 -34.33 12.32 -15.08
CA ALA A 127 -34.38 13.17 -16.24
C ALA A 127 -33.68 14.52 -15.93
N PRO A 128 -33.03 15.15 -16.92
CA PRO A 128 -32.29 16.39 -16.73
C PRO A 128 -33.13 17.59 -16.33
N GLU A 129 -34.42 17.42 -16.06
CA GLU A 129 -35.38 18.49 -15.76
C GLU A 129 -35.47 18.83 -14.26
N ASP A 130 -34.80 18.09 -13.37
CA ASP A 130 -34.86 18.34 -11.93
C ASP A 130 -33.69 19.19 -11.37
N PHE A 131 -32.87 19.78 -12.25
CA PHE A 131 -31.90 20.78 -11.84
C PHE A 131 -32.56 22.17 -11.83
N THR A 132 -33.07 22.57 -10.68
CA THR A 132 -33.42 23.96 -10.44
C THR A 132 -32.12 24.75 -10.30
N GLU A 133 -31.86 25.69 -11.21
CA GLU A 133 -30.75 26.64 -11.06
C GLU A 133 -30.96 27.40 -9.75
N VAL A 134 -30.01 27.32 -8.86
CA VAL A 134 -29.96 28.15 -7.65
C VAL A 134 -29.62 29.55 -8.13
N PRO A 135 -30.47 30.59 -7.87
CA PRO A 135 -30.14 31.95 -8.26
C PRO A 135 -28.80 32.33 -7.57
N GLU A 136 -27.88 32.86 -8.35
CA GLU A 136 -26.66 33.49 -7.85
C GLU A 136 -27.10 34.71 -7.01
N GLU A 137 -27.19 34.52 -5.68
CA GLU A 137 -27.16 35.68 -4.78
C GLU A 137 -25.71 36.19 -4.82
N GLU A 138 -25.55 37.37 -5.40
CA GLU A 138 -24.37 38.22 -5.20
C GLU A 138 -24.25 38.53 -3.70
N GLY A 139 -23.73 37.56 -2.96
CA GLY A 139 -23.31 37.77 -1.58
C GLY A 139 -21.88 38.31 -1.59
N ASP A 140 -21.73 39.57 -1.21
CA ASP A 140 -20.49 40.21 -0.84
C ASP A 140 -19.62 39.21 -0.01
N LEU A 141 -18.52 38.77 -0.60
CA LEU A 141 -17.49 38.05 0.14
C LEU A 141 -16.73 39.08 0.98
N PRO A 142 -16.73 39.00 2.30
CA PRO A 142 -15.94 39.87 3.15
C PRO A 142 -14.46 39.47 3.04
N PHE A 143 -13.76 40.21 2.25
CA PHE A 143 -12.29 40.22 2.29
C PHE A 143 -11.82 41.49 2.98
#